data_a88a974489ff61a5167f9b49c951e77a
#
_entry.id   a88a974489ff61a5167f9b49c951e77a
#
_cell.length_a   1.000
_cell.length_b   1.000
_cell.length_c   1.000
_cell.angle_alpha   90.00
_cell.angle_beta   90.00
_cell.angle_gamma   90.00
#
_symmetry.space_group_name_H-M   'P 1'
#
loop_
_entity.id
_entity.type
_entity.pdbx_description
1 polymer ?
#
loop_
_entity_poly.entity_id
_entity_poly.type
_entity_poly.pdbx_seq_one_letter_code
_entity_poly.pdbx_strand_id
1 'polypeptide(L)'
;MIFKQLFEPESSTYTYLIGCRDTGRAVLIDPVRETIDRDLAALRELDLTLQYTLETHIHADHITSAARLRSLTGCKVAYPEMDGLACADVAVSEISPLDVGGVRLQPLFTPGHTDAHHAYLVDIPGAPHIFTGD
;
A
#
# COMPACT_ATOMS: atom_id res chain seq x y z
N MET A 1 7.06 11.81 -8.27
CA MET A 1 6.66 10.81 -7.26
C MET A 1 7.52 10.97 -6.02
N ILE A 2 6.94 10.81 -4.85
CA ILE A 2 7.63 10.68 -3.57
C ILE A 2 7.62 9.20 -3.21
N PHE A 3 8.76 8.69 -2.70
CA PHE A 3 8.91 7.29 -2.33
C PHE A 3 9.70 7.16 -1.04
N LYS A 4 9.21 6.35 -0.09
CA LYS A 4 9.96 5.91 1.11
C LYS A 4 9.76 4.43 1.36
N GLN A 5 10.84 3.74 1.66
CA GLN A 5 10.85 2.38 2.18
C GLN A 5 11.02 2.44 3.70
N LEU A 6 10.10 1.83 4.44
CA LEU A 6 10.02 1.89 5.89
C LEU A 6 10.06 0.45 6.45
N PHE A 7 11.12 0.13 7.19
CA PHE A 7 11.34 -1.22 7.71
C PHE A 7 10.78 -1.41 9.11
N GLU A 8 10.07 -2.52 9.33
CA GLU A 8 9.61 -2.97 10.64
C GLU A 8 10.38 -4.26 11.02
N PRO A 9 11.22 -4.22 12.10
CA PRO A 9 12.17 -5.28 12.37
C PRO A 9 11.59 -6.56 12.99
N GLU A 10 10.45 -6.48 13.69
CA GLU A 10 9.89 -7.66 14.38
C GLU A 10 9.29 -8.66 13.37
N SER A 11 8.53 -8.16 12.40
CA SER A 11 7.97 -8.99 11.31
C SER A 11 8.84 -9.00 10.05
N SER A 12 9.93 -8.22 10.03
CA SER A 12 10.77 -8.02 8.85
C SER A 12 10.02 -7.50 7.63
N THR A 13 9.01 -6.69 7.87
CA THR A 13 8.15 -6.12 6.82
C THR A 13 8.69 -4.80 6.32
N TYR A 14 8.69 -4.62 5.01
CA TYR A 14 8.85 -3.32 4.37
C TYR A 14 7.48 -2.72 4.07
N THR A 15 7.18 -1.60 4.71
CA THR A 15 6.07 -0.73 4.32
C THR A 15 6.58 0.28 3.31
N TYR A 16 5.86 0.49 2.22
CA TYR A 16 6.23 1.50 1.22
C TYR A 16 5.22 2.64 1.23
N LEU A 17 5.74 3.87 1.35
CA LEU A 17 4.97 5.07 1.17
C LEU A 17 5.23 5.61 -0.23
N ILE A 18 4.17 5.74 -1.01
CA ILE A 18 4.21 6.32 -2.36
C ILE A 18 3.29 7.52 -2.38
N GLY A 19 3.80 8.66 -2.83
CA GLY A 19 3.03 9.89 -2.90
C GLY A 19 3.14 10.59 -4.25
N CYS A 20 2.06 11.23 -4.66
CA CYS A 20 2.04 12.13 -5.79
C CYS A 20 2.39 13.55 -5.29
N ARG A 21 3.48 14.11 -5.80
CA ARG A 21 3.95 15.45 -5.38
C ARG A 21 2.95 16.55 -5.76
N ASP A 22 2.31 16.40 -6.92
CA ASP A 22 1.45 17.46 -7.49
C ASP A 22 0.10 17.52 -6.77
N THR A 23 -0.41 16.40 -6.29
CA THR A 23 -1.73 16.31 -5.63
C THR A 23 -1.68 16.15 -4.12
N GLY A 24 -0.49 15.85 -3.56
CA GLY A 24 -0.32 15.53 -2.15
C GLY A 24 -1.01 14.24 -1.71
N ARG A 25 -1.43 13.36 -2.64
CA ARG A 25 -2.07 12.09 -2.32
C ARG A 25 -1.06 10.98 -2.16
N ALA A 26 -1.33 10.07 -1.22
CA ALA A 26 -0.42 8.97 -0.91
C ALA A 26 -1.14 7.64 -0.68
N VAL A 27 -0.36 6.57 -0.83
CA VAL A 27 -0.71 5.20 -0.44
C VAL A 27 0.39 4.62 0.45
N LEU A 28 -0.01 3.79 1.40
CA LEU A 28 0.89 2.91 2.16
C LEU A 28 0.65 1.47 1.70
N ILE A 29 1.72 0.81 1.25
CA ILE A 29 1.70 -0.62 0.89
C ILE A 29 2.20 -1.42 2.10
N ASP A 30 1.45 -2.45 2.48
CA ASP A 30 1.73 -3.37 3.59
C ASP A 30 2.05 -2.65 4.92
N PRO A 31 1.16 -1.78 5.42
CA PRO A 31 1.40 -1.06 6.67
C PRO A 31 1.22 -1.97 7.89
N VAL A 32 2.11 -1.84 8.89
CA VAL A 32 2.16 -2.65 10.12
C VAL A 32 1.58 -1.89 11.30
N ARG A 33 0.77 -2.57 12.14
CA ARG A 33 0.08 -1.94 13.28
C ARG A 33 1.05 -1.28 14.27
N GLU A 34 2.17 -1.91 14.58
CA GLU A 34 3.16 -1.46 15.55
C GLU A 34 3.89 -0.18 15.11
N THR A 35 3.89 0.14 13.81
CA THR A 35 4.59 1.29 13.25
C THR A 35 3.67 2.41 12.73
N ILE A 36 2.41 2.41 13.14
CA ILE A 36 1.41 3.39 12.68
C ILE A 36 1.84 4.85 12.95
N ASP A 37 2.44 5.12 14.12
CA ASP A 37 2.87 6.48 14.48
C ASP A 37 4.02 6.96 13.59
N ARG A 38 4.95 6.06 13.22
CA ARG A 38 6.01 6.33 12.24
C ARG A 38 5.42 6.67 10.88
N ASP A 39 4.46 5.90 10.42
CA ASP A 39 3.86 6.07 9.09
C ASP A 39 3.07 7.39 9.02
N LEU A 40 2.32 7.72 10.07
CA LEU A 40 1.62 9.01 10.18
C LEU A 40 2.59 10.19 10.26
N ALA A 41 3.73 10.04 10.97
CA ALA A 41 4.76 11.07 11.02
C ALA A 41 5.39 11.30 9.63
N ALA A 42 5.69 10.23 8.90
CA ALA A 42 6.24 10.33 7.54
C ALA A 42 5.28 11.06 6.57
N LEU A 43 3.97 10.78 6.67
CA LEU A 43 2.96 11.49 5.88
C LEU A 43 2.93 12.98 6.19
N ARG A 44 2.97 13.35 7.48
CA ARG A 44 3.00 14.76 7.91
C ARG A 44 4.26 15.49 7.45
N GLU A 45 5.44 14.87 7.61
CA GLU A 45 6.72 15.45 7.21
C GLU A 45 6.80 15.74 5.71
N LEU A 46 6.10 14.93 4.90
CA LEU A 46 6.07 15.05 3.45
C LEU A 46 4.88 15.86 2.91
N ASP A 47 4.03 16.38 3.81
CA ASP A 47 2.79 17.08 3.48
C ASP A 47 1.87 16.25 2.56
N LEU A 48 1.68 14.97 2.93
CA LEU A 48 0.89 14.01 2.18
C LEU A 48 -0.38 13.63 2.93
N THR A 49 -1.48 13.51 2.17
CA THR A 49 -2.76 12.97 2.64
C THR A 49 -2.89 11.51 2.22
N LEU A 50 -3.05 10.61 3.19
CA LEU A 50 -3.26 9.19 2.91
C LEU A 50 -4.60 8.96 2.22
N GLN A 51 -4.57 8.47 0.99
CA GLN A 51 -5.77 8.13 0.22
C GLN A 51 -6.14 6.66 0.35
N TYR A 52 -5.12 5.79 0.36
CA TYR A 52 -5.29 4.33 0.46
C TYR A 52 -4.24 3.69 1.35
N THR A 53 -4.63 2.58 2.00
CA THR A 53 -3.73 1.48 2.32
C THR A 53 -3.94 0.40 1.28
N LEU A 54 -2.88 -0.31 0.90
CA LEU A 54 -2.89 -1.35 -0.13
C LEU A 54 -2.07 -2.54 0.37
N GLU A 55 -2.66 -3.72 0.38
CA GLU A 55 -1.96 -4.93 0.79
C GLU A 55 -1.54 -5.76 -0.44
N THR A 56 -0.36 -6.38 -0.38
CA THR A 56 0.08 -7.33 -1.40
C THR A 56 -0.64 -8.67 -1.26
N HIS A 57 -0.95 -9.05 -0.03
CA HIS A 57 -1.63 -10.29 0.35
C HIS A 57 -2.19 -10.18 1.77
N ILE A 58 -2.91 -11.19 2.23
CA ILE A 58 -3.28 -11.33 3.65
C ILE A 58 -2.04 -11.82 4.40
N HIS A 59 -1.54 -11.01 5.34
CA HIS A 59 -0.33 -11.30 6.11
C HIS A 59 -0.61 -12.23 7.29
N ALA A 60 0.30 -13.19 7.50
CA ALA A 60 0.28 -14.08 8.67
C ALA A 60 1.33 -13.67 9.73
N ASP A 61 2.32 -12.90 9.36
CA ASP A 61 3.48 -12.51 10.18
C ASP A 61 3.28 -11.23 10.99
N HIS A 62 2.30 -10.41 10.63
CA HIS A 62 1.95 -9.18 11.35
C HIS A 62 0.46 -8.83 11.22
N ILE A 63 0.01 -7.91 12.07
CA ILE A 63 -1.33 -7.31 11.95
C ILE A 63 -1.21 -6.02 11.16
N THR A 64 -1.98 -5.90 10.09
CA THR A 64 -2.04 -4.65 9.31
C THR A 64 -2.64 -3.50 10.11
N SER A 65 -2.14 -2.29 9.88
CA SER A 65 -2.71 -1.06 10.42
C SER A 65 -3.84 -0.47 9.58
N ALA A 66 -4.24 -1.12 8.49
CA ALA A 66 -5.19 -0.58 7.52
C ALA A 66 -6.50 -0.05 8.15
N ALA A 67 -7.16 -0.86 8.99
CA ALA A 67 -8.39 -0.46 9.65
C ALA A 67 -8.20 0.73 10.60
N ARG A 68 -7.07 0.77 11.32
CA ARG A 68 -6.75 1.87 12.23
C ARG A 68 -6.42 3.15 11.47
N LEU A 69 -5.66 3.04 10.39
CA LEU A 69 -5.36 4.18 9.50
C LEU A 69 -6.63 4.73 8.88
N ARG A 70 -7.56 3.87 8.43
CA ARG A 70 -8.88 4.31 7.93
C ARG A 70 -9.63 5.11 9.00
N SER A 71 -9.65 4.64 10.23
CA SER A 71 -10.32 5.34 11.34
C SER A 71 -9.69 6.71 11.64
N LEU A 72 -8.36 6.83 11.56
CA LEU A 72 -7.62 8.04 11.90
C LEU A 72 -7.57 9.07 10.77
N THR A 73 -7.54 8.63 9.51
CA THR A 73 -7.28 9.49 8.35
C THR A 73 -8.45 9.59 7.37
N GLY A 74 -9.41 8.68 7.44
CA GLY A 74 -10.48 8.55 6.45
C GLY A 74 -10.02 7.91 5.13
N CYS A 75 -8.82 7.33 5.06
CA CYS A 75 -8.35 6.61 3.89
C CYS A 75 -9.22 5.38 3.58
N LYS A 76 -9.12 4.89 2.35
CA LYS A 76 -9.77 3.64 1.95
C LYS A 76 -8.79 2.47 2.07
N VAL A 77 -9.34 1.30 2.36
CA VAL A 77 -8.58 0.05 2.46
C VAL A 77 -8.72 -0.71 1.14
N ALA A 78 -7.59 -0.99 0.50
CA ALA A 78 -7.52 -1.74 -0.76
C ALA A 78 -6.82 -3.08 -0.57
N TYR A 79 -7.38 -4.12 -1.19
CA TYR A 79 -6.85 -5.48 -1.20
C TYR A 79 -6.98 -6.09 -2.60
N PRO A 80 -6.17 -7.12 -2.92
CA PRO A 80 -6.42 -7.94 -4.09
C PRO A 80 -7.86 -8.47 -4.10
N GLU A 81 -8.55 -8.34 -5.23
CA GLU A 81 -9.93 -8.81 -5.39
C GLU A 81 -10.07 -10.30 -5.06
N MET A 82 -9.05 -11.09 -5.38
CA MET A 82 -9.01 -12.54 -5.12
C MET A 82 -9.05 -12.92 -3.64
N ASP A 83 -8.66 -12.00 -2.73
CA ASP A 83 -8.77 -12.23 -1.28
C ASP A 83 -10.22 -12.24 -0.80
N GLY A 84 -11.14 -11.63 -1.53
CA GLY A 84 -12.59 -11.68 -1.24
C GLY A 84 -12.97 -11.04 0.10
N LEU A 85 -12.21 -10.05 0.58
CA LEU A 85 -12.42 -9.45 1.91
C LEU A 85 -13.57 -8.45 1.90
N ALA A 86 -14.61 -8.72 2.68
CA ALA A 86 -15.75 -7.82 2.85
C ALA A 86 -15.38 -6.48 3.51
N CYS A 87 -14.28 -6.43 4.27
CA CYS A 87 -13.80 -5.21 4.94
C CYS A 87 -13.01 -4.28 4.01
N ALA A 88 -12.66 -4.71 2.80
CA ALA A 88 -11.99 -3.88 1.81
C ALA A 88 -12.96 -2.87 1.19
N ASP A 89 -12.53 -1.60 1.11
CA ASP A 89 -13.29 -0.55 0.43
C ASP A 89 -13.07 -0.60 -1.08
N VAL A 90 -11.89 -1.08 -1.51
CA VAL A 90 -11.47 -1.16 -2.91
C VAL A 90 -10.87 -2.54 -3.17
N ALA A 91 -11.35 -3.21 -4.20
CA ALA A 91 -10.76 -4.43 -4.72
C ALA A 91 -9.88 -4.09 -5.93
N VAL A 92 -8.62 -4.53 -5.91
CA VAL A 92 -7.68 -4.31 -7.02
C VAL A 92 -7.41 -5.61 -7.77
N SER A 93 -7.19 -5.49 -9.08
CA SER A 93 -6.83 -6.60 -9.96
C SER A 93 -6.04 -6.08 -11.17
N GLU A 94 -5.52 -6.98 -11.99
CA GLU A 94 -4.77 -6.58 -13.20
C GLU A 94 -5.59 -5.70 -14.14
N ILE A 95 -6.91 -5.86 -14.15
CA ILE A 95 -7.84 -5.04 -14.95
C ILE A 95 -8.41 -3.83 -14.18
N SER A 96 -8.16 -3.75 -12.88
CA SER A 96 -8.64 -2.68 -12.00
C SER A 96 -7.50 -2.12 -11.15
N PRO A 97 -6.58 -1.35 -11.76
CA PRO A 97 -5.46 -0.73 -11.07
C PRO A 97 -5.91 0.36 -10.11
N LEU A 98 -5.00 0.74 -9.19
CA LEU A 98 -5.24 1.81 -8.22
C LEU A 98 -4.59 3.10 -8.69
N ASP A 99 -5.36 4.19 -8.75
CA ASP A 99 -4.83 5.54 -8.98
C ASP A 99 -4.74 6.31 -7.66
N VAL A 100 -3.57 6.88 -7.41
CA VAL A 100 -3.27 7.66 -6.21
C VAL A 100 -2.84 9.06 -6.63
N GLY A 101 -3.85 9.89 -6.90
CA GLY A 101 -3.63 11.28 -7.28
C GLY A 101 -2.80 11.47 -8.55
N GLY A 102 -2.88 10.54 -9.48
CA GLY A 102 -2.12 10.55 -10.75
C GLY A 102 -0.91 9.60 -10.76
N VAL A 103 -0.61 8.94 -9.64
CA VAL A 103 0.34 7.81 -9.62
C VAL A 103 -0.45 6.52 -9.72
N ARG A 104 -0.24 5.78 -10.79
CA ARG A 104 -0.94 4.52 -11.06
C ARG A 104 -0.14 3.33 -10.51
N LEU A 105 -0.77 2.53 -9.66
CA LEU A 105 -0.26 1.25 -9.21
C LEU A 105 -0.96 0.15 -10.00
N GLN A 106 -0.21 -0.56 -10.81
CA GLN A 106 -0.69 -1.67 -11.63
C GLN A 106 -0.49 -2.97 -10.88
N PRO A 107 -1.57 -3.67 -10.45
CA PRO A 107 -1.43 -4.99 -9.86
C PRO A 107 -0.92 -6.00 -10.89
N LEU A 108 -0.03 -6.88 -10.44
CA LEU A 108 0.49 -8.01 -11.19
C LEU A 108 0.21 -9.27 -10.36
N PHE A 109 -0.53 -10.20 -10.91
CA PHE A 109 -0.84 -11.46 -10.22
C PHE A 109 0.43 -12.32 -10.10
N THR A 110 0.90 -12.52 -8.88
CA THR A 110 2.15 -13.21 -8.55
C THR A 110 1.91 -14.24 -7.44
N PRO A 111 1.09 -15.29 -7.68
CA PRO A 111 0.82 -16.30 -6.67
C PRO A 111 2.06 -17.10 -6.30
N GLY A 112 2.13 -17.56 -5.08
CA GLY A 112 3.24 -18.35 -4.56
C GLY A 112 3.25 -18.32 -3.05
N HIS A 113 3.71 -17.23 -2.45
CA HIS A 113 3.65 -17.03 -1.00
C HIS A 113 2.21 -17.15 -0.47
N THR A 114 1.24 -16.52 -1.15
CA THR A 114 -0.19 -16.80 -1.02
C THR A 114 -0.82 -17.00 -2.38
N ASP A 115 -2.02 -17.60 -2.42
CA ASP A 115 -2.75 -17.88 -3.68
C ASP A 115 -3.26 -16.59 -4.36
N ALA A 116 -3.48 -15.54 -3.58
CA ALA A 116 -4.01 -14.26 -4.06
C ALA A 116 -2.97 -13.14 -4.09
N HIS A 117 -1.69 -13.47 -3.90
CA HIS A 117 -0.60 -12.48 -3.85
C HIS A 117 -0.52 -11.65 -5.14
N HIS A 118 -0.36 -10.34 -4.97
CA HIS A 118 -0.09 -9.40 -6.07
C HIS A 118 1.13 -8.54 -5.76
N ALA A 119 2.02 -8.40 -6.73
CA ALA A 119 3.00 -7.32 -6.77
C ALA A 119 2.37 -6.06 -7.39
N TYR A 120 2.97 -4.91 -7.17
CA TYR A 120 2.47 -3.63 -7.72
C TYR A 120 3.57 -2.94 -8.51
N LEU A 121 3.27 -2.66 -9.78
CA LEU A 121 4.14 -1.89 -10.66
C LEU A 121 3.69 -0.41 -10.67
N VAL A 122 4.65 0.48 -10.42
CA VAL A 122 4.51 1.91 -10.68
C VAL A 122 5.44 2.26 -11.84
N ASP A 123 4.86 2.48 -13.00
CA ASP A 123 5.61 2.79 -14.21
C ASP A 123 5.87 4.30 -14.29
N ILE A 124 7.08 4.70 -13.93
CA ILE A 124 7.56 6.07 -14.07
C ILE A 124 8.57 6.09 -15.21
N PRO A 125 8.43 6.97 -16.21
CA PRO A 125 9.37 7.06 -17.30
C PRO A 125 10.82 7.15 -16.83
N GLY A 126 11.66 6.17 -17.21
CA GLY A 126 13.06 6.06 -16.83
C GLY A 126 13.34 5.49 -15.44
N ALA A 127 12.33 5.22 -14.63
CA ALA A 127 12.48 4.67 -13.28
C ALA A 127 11.27 3.83 -12.83
N PRO A 128 10.94 2.71 -13.48
CA PRO A 128 9.87 1.84 -13.03
C PRO A 128 10.21 1.20 -11.67
N HIS A 129 9.21 1.08 -10.80
CA HIS A 129 9.33 0.47 -9.49
C HIS A 129 8.38 -0.72 -9.39
N ILE A 130 8.85 -1.81 -8.82
CA ILE A 130 8.05 -2.98 -8.49
C ILE A 130 8.08 -3.21 -6.97
N PHE A 131 6.90 -3.36 -6.37
CA PHE A 131 6.71 -3.69 -4.96
C PHE A 131 6.24 -5.13 -4.89
N THR A 132 7.15 -6.01 -4.47
CA THR A 132 6.96 -7.46 -4.64
C THR A 132 6.26 -8.13 -3.46
N GLY A 133 6.13 -7.45 -2.30
CA GLY A 133 5.70 -8.13 -1.09
C GLY A 133 6.69 -9.22 -0.68
N ASP A 134 6.16 -10.33 -0.22
CA ASP A 134 6.95 -11.49 0.23
C ASP A 134 7.24 -12.51 -0.88
#